data_605187e0dcc640f2912ece5d80669a57
#
_entry.id   605187e0dcc640f2912ece5d80669a57
#
_cell.length_a   1.000
_cell.length_b   1.000
_cell.length_c   1.000
_cell.angle_alpha   90.00
_cell.angle_beta   90.00
_cell.angle_gamma   90.00
#
_symmetry.space_group_name_H-M   'P 1'
#
loop_
_entity.id
_entity.type
_entity.pdbx_description
1 polymer ?
#
loop_
_entity_poly.entity_id
_entity_poly.type
_entity_poly.pdbx_seq_one_letter_code
_entity_poly.pdbx_strand_id
1 'polypeptide(L)'
;GTGSHSYSYDLDFGGDIGVKTITPSVDFSSHTYNWSNMQDAYGVYVDEESGYTQNASYTDTQAADVACLLHDCGVSVDMIYAGGSGSASSAKIPYALTTYFGYDCGMSYLQKVLFSDEEWAQMIRTELDARRPVLYSGQTLNNEGHAFICDGYDNAGYYHMNWGWQGMANGYYLIVGTDALNPDVSGTGGGTVGLGYTEGNDMIIGIQKAQAGSSYNYFMYCNQPFTVDRSNITANTLINLKGGYFNGSIVEVEFEVGMRFK
;
A
#
# COMPACT_ATOMS: atom_id res chain seq x y z
N GLY A 1 14.65 -4.44 -13.79
CA GLY A 1 14.83 -3.58 -12.64
C GLY A 1 16.16 -2.83 -12.66
N THR A 2 16.38 -1.94 -11.70
CA THR A 2 17.61 -1.15 -11.58
C THR A 2 18.07 -1.07 -10.13
N GLY A 3 19.40 -1.02 -9.92
CA GLY A 3 19.99 -0.87 -8.60
C GLY A 3 19.91 -2.10 -7.71
N SER A 4 20.37 -1.95 -6.48
CA SER A 4 20.40 -3.00 -5.47
C SER A 4 19.79 -2.50 -4.17
N HIS A 5 19.22 -3.40 -3.39
CA HIS A 5 18.67 -3.11 -2.07
C HIS A 5 18.93 -4.24 -1.10
N SER A 6 19.13 -3.88 0.16
CA SER A 6 19.24 -4.83 1.26
C SER A 6 18.79 -4.18 2.57
N TYR A 7 18.25 -4.98 3.46
CA TYR A 7 17.86 -4.57 4.81
C TYR A 7 18.04 -5.75 5.76
N SER A 8 17.94 -5.48 7.06
CA SER A 8 18.03 -6.55 8.07
C SER A 8 16.93 -6.41 9.10
N TYR A 9 16.46 -7.56 9.59
CA TYR A 9 15.55 -7.63 10.73
C TYR A 9 15.83 -8.87 11.56
N ASP A 10 15.48 -8.81 12.83
CA ASP A 10 15.63 -9.94 13.74
C ASP A 10 14.35 -10.76 13.79
N LEU A 11 14.49 -12.08 13.71
CA LEU A 11 13.39 -13.02 13.82
C LEU A 11 13.68 -14.03 14.92
N ASP A 12 12.76 -14.13 15.88
CA ASP A 12 12.84 -15.12 16.95
C ASP A 12 12.19 -16.44 16.51
N PHE A 13 13.02 -17.47 16.33
CA PHE A 13 12.57 -18.82 15.99
C PHE A 13 12.20 -19.65 17.24
N GLY A 14 12.39 -19.07 18.43
CA GLY A 14 12.12 -19.75 19.70
C GLY A 14 13.10 -20.88 20.03
N GLY A 15 12.92 -21.46 21.23
CA GLY A 15 13.67 -22.63 21.68
C GLY A 15 15.19 -22.46 21.57
N ASP A 16 15.88 -23.51 21.17
CA ASP A 16 17.34 -23.54 21.03
C ASP A 16 17.89 -22.73 19.85
N ILE A 17 17.03 -22.33 18.89
CA ILE A 17 17.44 -21.54 17.73
C ILE A 17 17.59 -20.05 18.11
N GLY A 18 16.65 -19.54 18.92
CA GLY A 18 16.63 -18.16 19.39
C GLY A 18 16.50 -17.13 18.27
N VAL A 19 16.95 -15.92 18.54
CA VAL A 19 16.90 -14.79 17.61
C VAL A 19 17.99 -14.93 16.54
N LYS A 20 17.60 -14.72 15.27
CA LYS A 20 18.50 -14.64 14.12
C LYS A 20 18.26 -13.35 13.35
N THR A 21 19.34 -12.71 12.95
CA THR A 21 19.27 -11.60 12.00
C THR A 21 19.15 -12.14 10.59
N ILE A 22 18.07 -11.75 9.92
CA ILE A 22 17.79 -12.07 8.52
C ILE A 22 18.16 -10.85 7.69
N THR A 23 18.91 -11.05 6.59
CA THR A 23 19.36 -9.95 5.73
C THR A 23 19.01 -10.25 4.26
N PRO A 24 17.77 -9.98 3.84
CA PRO A 24 17.39 -10.08 2.43
C PRO A 24 18.11 -9.04 1.58
N SER A 25 18.43 -9.42 0.34
CA SER A 25 19.10 -8.53 -0.60
C SER A 25 18.76 -8.91 -2.04
N VAL A 26 18.67 -7.91 -2.91
CA VAL A 26 18.46 -8.08 -4.35
C VAL A 26 19.32 -7.10 -5.14
N ASP A 27 19.90 -7.58 -6.22
CA ASP A 27 20.38 -6.76 -7.33
C ASP A 27 19.32 -6.82 -8.45
N PHE A 28 18.43 -5.84 -8.47
CA PHE A 28 17.33 -5.78 -9.44
C PHE A 28 17.85 -5.69 -10.90
N SER A 29 19.05 -5.19 -11.11
CA SER A 29 19.63 -5.10 -12.45
C SER A 29 20.05 -6.46 -13.04
N SER A 30 20.21 -7.46 -12.18
CA SER A 30 20.53 -8.83 -12.59
C SER A 30 19.27 -9.67 -12.94
N HIS A 31 18.06 -9.17 -12.61
CA HIS A 31 16.81 -9.87 -12.82
C HIS A 31 16.05 -9.35 -14.03
N THR A 32 15.52 -10.29 -14.82
CA THR A 32 14.59 -10.03 -15.92
C THR A 32 13.30 -10.78 -15.65
N TYR A 33 12.18 -10.04 -15.63
CA TYR A 33 10.86 -10.64 -15.39
C TYR A 33 10.25 -11.10 -16.71
N ASN A 34 10.05 -12.39 -16.83
CA ASN A 34 9.46 -13.00 -18.03
C ASN A 34 7.93 -13.04 -17.91
N TRP A 35 7.31 -11.87 -18.13
CA TRP A 35 5.85 -11.72 -18.01
C TRP A 35 5.05 -12.70 -18.86
N SER A 36 5.55 -13.07 -20.05
CA SER A 36 4.85 -14.00 -20.95
C SER A 36 4.84 -15.45 -20.43
N ASN A 37 5.69 -15.77 -19.47
CA ASN A 37 5.75 -17.09 -18.85
C ASN A 37 4.98 -17.15 -17.52
N MET A 38 4.64 -15.98 -16.93
CA MET A 38 3.84 -15.92 -15.72
C MET A 38 2.37 -16.20 -16.05
N GLN A 39 1.71 -16.95 -15.19
CA GLN A 39 0.29 -17.30 -15.32
C GLN A 39 -0.57 -16.45 -14.40
N ASP A 40 -1.86 -16.33 -14.72
CA ASP A 40 -2.84 -15.65 -13.89
C ASP A 40 -3.15 -16.42 -12.58
N ALA A 41 -2.89 -17.73 -12.57
CA ALA A 41 -3.13 -18.59 -11.42
C ALA A 41 -2.11 -19.72 -11.32
N TYR A 42 -1.81 -20.15 -10.10
CA TYR A 42 -0.87 -21.24 -9.80
C TYR A 42 -1.45 -22.23 -8.81
N GLY A 43 -1.25 -23.53 -9.06
CA GLY A 43 -1.58 -24.60 -8.14
C GLY A 43 -3.07 -24.93 -8.02
N VAL A 44 -3.38 -25.72 -7.01
CA VAL A 44 -4.73 -26.12 -6.66
C VAL A 44 -5.04 -25.58 -5.27
N TYR A 45 -6.12 -24.86 -5.17
CA TYR A 45 -6.65 -24.36 -3.91
C TYR A 45 -8.16 -24.64 -3.87
N VAL A 46 -8.63 -25.13 -2.76
CA VAL A 46 -10.06 -25.36 -2.50
C VAL A 46 -10.37 -24.75 -1.16
N ASP A 47 -11.28 -23.79 -1.16
CA ASP A 47 -11.90 -23.26 0.04
C ASP A 47 -13.28 -23.87 0.21
N GLU A 48 -13.40 -24.75 1.20
CA GLU A 48 -14.64 -25.50 1.43
C GLU A 48 -15.77 -24.61 1.99
N GLU A 49 -15.42 -23.52 2.67
CA GLU A 49 -16.40 -22.61 3.28
C GLU A 49 -17.02 -21.69 2.24
N SER A 50 -16.22 -21.06 1.40
CA SER A 50 -16.69 -20.15 0.33
C SER A 50 -17.11 -20.88 -0.95
N GLY A 51 -16.73 -22.16 -1.11
CA GLY A 51 -16.91 -22.94 -2.32
C GLY A 51 -15.98 -22.52 -3.47
N TYR A 52 -15.01 -21.66 -3.21
CA TYR A 52 -14.03 -21.25 -4.21
C TYR A 52 -13.05 -22.37 -4.54
N THR A 53 -12.80 -22.58 -5.82
CA THR A 53 -11.84 -23.59 -6.29
C THR A 53 -10.95 -22.99 -7.37
N GLN A 54 -9.65 -23.08 -7.17
CA GLN A 54 -8.63 -22.79 -8.17
C GLN A 54 -7.94 -24.11 -8.55
N ASN A 55 -7.78 -24.35 -9.85
CA ASN A 55 -7.05 -25.48 -10.38
C ASN A 55 -6.23 -25.05 -11.59
N ALA A 56 -4.95 -24.78 -11.38
CA ALA A 56 -4.02 -24.36 -12.42
C ALA A 56 -2.69 -25.10 -12.28
N SER A 57 -2.33 -25.86 -13.31
CA SER A 57 -1.01 -26.49 -13.39
C SER A 57 0.03 -25.47 -13.85
N TYR A 58 1.26 -25.63 -13.42
CA TYR A 58 2.39 -24.81 -13.81
C TYR A 58 3.66 -25.63 -13.92
N THR A 59 4.63 -25.13 -14.66
CA THR A 59 5.97 -25.71 -14.74
C THR A 59 6.90 -25.09 -13.70
N ASP A 60 8.01 -25.76 -13.39
CA ASP A 60 9.03 -25.22 -12.47
C ASP A 60 9.56 -23.85 -12.93
N THR A 61 9.69 -23.65 -14.25
CA THR A 61 10.13 -22.35 -14.83
C THR A 61 9.12 -21.26 -14.55
N GLN A 62 7.83 -21.53 -14.72
CA GLN A 62 6.77 -20.57 -14.42
C GLN A 62 6.71 -20.22 -12.93
N ALA A 63 6.88 -21.24 -12.06
CA ALA A 63 6.97 -21.02 -10.63
C ALA A 63 8.19 -20.16 -10.25
N ALA A 64 9.35 -20.44 -10.86
CA ALA A 64 10.58 -19.67 -10.61
C ALA A 64 10.45 -18.21 -11.03
N ASP A 65 9.84 -17.93 -12.20
CA ASP A 65 9.64 -16.57 -12.69
C ASP A 65 8.74 -15.73 -11.76
N VAL A 66 7.61 -16.30 -11.32
CA VAL A 66 6.72 -15.58 -10.39
C VAL A 66 7.34 -15.46 -8.99
N ALA A 67 8.04 -16.48 -8.51
CA ALA A 67 8.72 -16.45 -7.22
C ALA A 67 9.82 -15.36 -7.18
N CYS A 68 10.58 -15.21 -8.28
CA CYS A 68 11.55 -14.14 -8.43
C CYS A 68 10.90 -12.75 -8.29
N LEU A 69 9.80 -12.50 -9.02
CA LEU A 69 9.07 -11.24 -8.93
C LEU A 69 8.54 -10.97 -7.50
N LEU A 70 7.92 -11.96 -6.88
CA LEU A 70 7.37 -11.82 -5.52
C LEU A 70 8.46 -11.55 -4.49
N HIS A 71 9.59 -12.27 -4.58
CA HIS A 71 10.75 -12.02 -3.74
C HIS A 71 11.26 -10.59 -3.88
N ASP A 72 11.46 -10.13 -5.11
CA ASP A 72 11.98 -8.79 -5.40
C ASP A 72 11.03 -7.70 -4.92
N CYS A 73 9.72 -7.88 -5.13
CA CYS A 73 8.70 -6.96 -4.59
C CYS A 73 8.81 -6.87 -3.06
N GLY A 74 8.92 -8.00 -2.37
CA GLY A 74 9.04 -8.02 -0.92
C GLY A 74 10.32 -7.35 -0.43
N VAL A 75 11.47 -7.65 -1.05
CA VAL A 75 12.74 -7.02 -0.68
C VAL A 75 12.71 -5.51 -0.91
N SER A 76 12.09 -5.04 -1.99
CA SER A 76 12.04 -3.62 -2.35
C SER A 76 11.32 -2.73 -1.33
N VAL A 77 10.48 -3.31 -0.48
CA VAL A 77 9.70 -2.60 0.55
C VAL A 77 10.08 -2.97 1.99
N ASP A 78 11.22 -3.64 2.17
CA ASP A 78 11.70 -4.15 3.47
C ASP A 78 10.68 -5.09 4.15
N MET A 79 10.13 -6.04 3.41
CA MET A 79 9.15 -6.99 3.92
C MET A 79 9.74 -7.83 5.06
N ILE A 80 9.08 -7.84 6.20
CA ILE A 80 9.40 -8.72 7.32
C ILE A 80 8.57 -9.99 7.17
N TYR A 81 9.21 -11.13 6.96
CA TYR A 81 8.59 -12.43 6.84
C TYR A 81 8.63 -13.16 8.19
N ALA A 82 7.49 -13.34 8.83
CA ALA A 82 7.38 -13.98 10.13
C ALA A 82 6.09 -14.79 10.27
N GLY A 83 6.18 -15.98 10.86
CA GLY A 83 4.99 -16.75 11.27
C GLY A 83 4.00 -17.11 10.16
N GLY A 84 4.45 -17.24 8.91
CA GLY A 84 3.58 -17.54 7.77
C GLY A 84 2.90 -16.31 7.14
N SER A 85 3.26 -15.11 7.60
CA SER A 85 2.81 -13.84 7.02
C SER A 85 3.97 -12.92 6.69
N GLY A 86 3.68 -11.85 5.94
CA GLY A 86 4.64 -10.78 5.66
C GLY A 86 4.05 -9.42 6.00
N SER A 87 4.87 -8.48 6.42
CA SER A 87 4.45 -7.12 6.70
C SER A 87 5.46 -6.09 6.18
N ALA A 88 4.96 -5.02 5.59
CA ALA A 88 5.72 -3.85 5.18
C ALA A 88 4.84 -2.60 5.25
N SER A 89 5.45 -1.43 5.24
CA SER A 89 4.72 -0.17 5.16
C SER A 89 4.35 0.13 3.71
N SER A 90 3.06 0.38 3.43
CA SER A 90 2.57 0.80 2.12
C SER A 90 3.25 2.08 1.62
N ALA A 91 3.69 2.95 2.53
CA ALA A 91 4.41 4.19 2.21
C ALA A 91 5.74 3.97 1.47
N LYS A 92 6.33 2.77 1.54
CA LYS A 92 7.58 2.42 0.82
C LYS A 92 7.34 2.08 -0.64
N ILE A 93 6.12 1.69 -1.01
CA ILE A 93 5.81 1.16 -2.34
C ILE A 93 6.06 2.17 -3.46
N PRO A 94 5.65 3.45 -3.39
CA PRO A 94 5.92 4.40 -4.46
C PRO A 94 7.41 4.57 -4.74
N TYR A 95 8.23 4.66 -3.71
CA TYR A 95 9.69 4.73 -3.85
C TYR A 95 10.24 3.46 -4.51
N ALA A 96 9.81 2.29 -4.06
CA ALA A 96 10.24 1.00 -4.58
C ALA A 96 9.89 0.84 -6.06
N LEU A 97 8.65 1.14 -6.45
CA LEU A 97 8.18 1.06 -7.83
C LEU A 97 8.96 2.00 -8.75
N THR A 98 9.19 3.22 -8.31
CA THR A 98 9.95 4.21 -9.09
C THR A 98 11.42 3.83 -9.22
N THR A 99 12.04 3.45 -8.11
CA THR A 99 13.50 3.24 -8.04
C THR A 99 13.91 1.92 -8.68
N TYR A 100 13.19 0.84 -8.39
CA TYR A 100 13.62 -0.51 -8.77
C TYR A 100 12.88 -1.08 -9.98
N PHE A 101 11.64 -0.66 -10.22
CA PHE A 101 10.79 -1.26 -11.26
C PHE A 101 10.47 -0.34 -12.44
N GLY A 102 10.98 0.91 -12.43
CA GLY A 102 10.86 1.82 -13.56
C GLY A 102 9.44 2.37 -13.78
N TYR A 103 8.66 2.49 -12.71
CA TYR A 103 7.36 3.15 -12.74
C TYR A 103 7.50 4.68 -12.71
N ASP A 104 6.43 5.37 -13.02
CA ASP A 104 6.36 6.83 -13.03
C ASP A 104 6.56 7.42 -11.63
N CYS A 105 7.29 8.53 -11.55
CA CYS A 105 7.56 9.19 -10.28
C CYS A 105 6.43 10.09 -9.79
N GLY A 106 5.38 10.28 -10.57
CA GLY A 106 4.20 11.07 -10.21
C GLY A 106 3.20 10.35 -9.30
N MET A 107 3.55 9.19 -8.75
CA MET A 107 2.71 8.49 -7.77
C MET A 107 2.55 9.29 -6.47
N SER A 108 1.45 9.05 -5.76
CA SER A 108 1.19 9.64 -4.46
C SER A 108 0.75 8.57 -3.46
N TYR A 109 1.28 8.63 -2.25
CA TYR A 109 0.81 7.90 -1.09
C TYR A 109 -0.12 8.81 -0.29
N LEU A 110 -1.37 8.43 -0.12
CA LEU A 110 -2.42 9.24 0.48
C LEU A 110 -3.04 8.53 1.68
N GLN A 111 -3.33 9.28 2.74
CA GLN A 111 -3.99 8.79 3.94
C GLN A 111 -5.41 9.33 4.03
N LYS A 112 -6.40 8.46 4.17
CA LYS A 112 -7.83 8.82 4.15
C LYS A 112 -8.20 9.87 5.18
N VAL A 113 -7.57 9.87 6.34
CA VAL A 113 -7.82 10.83 7.42
C VAL A 113 -7.66 12.30 6.99
N LEU A 114 -6.99 12.56 5.89
CA LEU A 114 -6.71 13.90 5.35
C LEU A 114 -7.76 14.37 4.33
N PHE A 115 -8.74 13.55 4.00
CA PHE A 115 -9.72 13.79 2.95
C PHE A 115 -11.13 13.49 3.43
N SER A 116 -12.12 14.17 2.86
CA SER A 116 -13.51 13.77 3.00
C SER A 116 -13.78 12.45 2.26
N ASP A 117 -14.85 11.76 2.62
CA ASP A 117 -15.27 10.53 1.95
C ASP A 117 -15.54 10.74 0.45
N GLU A 118 -16.08 11.90 0.08
CA GLU A 118 -16.35 12.25 -1.31
C GLU A 118 -15.07 12.49 -2.11
N GLU A 119 -14.11 13.24 -1.57
CA GLU A 119 -12.80 13.46 -2.20
C GLU A 119 -12.05 12.14 -2.36
N TRP A 120 -12.07 11.28 -1.34
CA TRP A 120 -11.44 9.96 -1.38
C TRP A 120 -12.02 9.09 -2.48
N ALA A 121 -13.35 8.97 -2.54
CA ALA A 121 -14.04 8.23 -3.57
C ALA A 121 -13.79 8.77 -4.98
N GLN A 122 -13.75 10.10 -5.12
CA GLN A 122 -13.50 10.75 -6.42
C GLN A 122 -12.08 10.50 -6.92
N MET A 123 -11.08 10.50 -6.05
CA MET A 123 -9.70 10.19 -6.42
C MET A 123 -9.59 8.75 -6.96
N ILE A 124 -10.20 7.78 -6.27
CA ILE A 124 -10.22 6.39 -6.73
C ILE A 124 -10.88 6.27 -8.10
N ARG A 125 -12.05 6.89 -8.30
CA ARG A 125 -12.74 6.86 -9.60
C ARG A 125 -11.89 7.46 -10.71
N THR A 126 -11.21 8.57 -10.44
CA THR A 126 -10.32 9.21 -11.41
C THR A 126 -9.20 8.27 -11.87
N GLU A 127 -8.64 7.49 -10.97
CA GLU A 127 -7.64 6.48 -11.30
C GLU A 127 -8.23 5.35 -12.15
N LEU A 128 -9.37 4.81 -11.72
CA LEU A 128 -10.02 3.70 -12.41
C LEU A 128 -10.52 4.09 -13.81
N ASP A 129 -11.03 5.32 -13.98
CA ASP A 129 -11.40 5.88 -15.29
C ASP A 129 -10.19 6.01 -16.23
N ALA A 130 -9.02 6.31 -15.65
CA ALA A 130 -7.76 6.34 -16.36
C ALA A 130 -7.12 4.93 -16.52
N ARG A 131 -7.82 3.88 -16.15
CA ARG A 131 -7.37 2.48 -16.19
C ARG A 131 -6.11 2.22 -15.37
N ARG A 132 -5.97 2.89 -14.27
CA ARG A 132 -4.93 2.65 -13.27
C ARG A 132 -5.55 2.01 -12.03
N PRO A 133 -5.11 0.82 -11.63
CA PRO A 133 -5.55 0.23 -10.37
C PRO A 133 -5.01 1.06 -9.19
N VAL A 134 -5.75 1.08 -8.11
CA VAL A 134 -5.36 1.72 -6.86
C VAL A 134 -4.89 0.64 -5.88
N LEU A 135 -3.67 0.76 -5.38
CA LEU A 135 -3.24 -0.05 -4.25
C LEU A 135 -3.83 0.59 -2.99
N TYR A 136 -4.60 -0.19 -2.28
CA TYR A 136 -5.34 0.24 -1.10
C TYR A 136 -4.88 -0.55 0.12
N SER A 137 -4.88 0.04 1.28
CA SER A 137 -4.65 -0.68 2.53
C SER A 137 -5.54 -0.16 3.65
N GLY A 138 -5.71 -0.99 4.67
CA GLY A 138 -6.47 -0.65 5.86
C GLY A 138 -6.21 -1.64 6.98
N GLN A 139 -6.79 -1.35 8.12
CA GLN A 139 -6.76 -2.21 9.30
C GLN A 139 -8.18 -2.47 9.78
N THR A 140 -8.39 -3.62 10.37
CA THR A 140 -9.60 -3.90 11.14
C THR A 140 -9.55 -3.19 12.50
N LEU A 141 -10.68 -3.14 13.19
CA LEU A 141 -10.73 -2.65 14.58
C LEU A 141 -9.80 -3.42 15.55
N ASN A 142 -9.39 -4.64 15.17
CA ASN A 142 -8.43 -5.44 15.92
C ASN A 142 -6.96 -5.17 15.53
N ASN A 143 -6.70 -4.15 14.71
CA ASN A 143 -5.39 -3.80 14.16
C ASN A 143 -4.77 -4.89 13.24
N GLU A 144 -5.60 -5.70 12.61
CA GLU A 144 -5.16 -6.62 11.57
C GLU A 144 -5.05 -5.84 10.26
N GLY A 145 -3.84 -5.66 9.76
CA GLY A 145 -3.58 -4.89 8.54
C GLY A 145 -3.64 -5.74 7.29
N HIS A 146 -4.12 -5.18 6.18
CA HIS A 146 -4.09 -5.80 4.86
C HIS A 146 -3.93 -4.77 3.74
N ALA A 147 -3.23 -5.17 2.67
CA ALA A 147 -3.12 -4.40 1.45
C ALA A 147 -3.74 -5.19 0.28
N PHE A 148 -4.51 -4.51 -0.54
CA PHE A 148 -5.30 -5.10 -1.63
C PHE A 148 -5.42 -4.12 -2.80
N ILE A 149 -6.01 -4.56 -3.89
CA ILE A 149 -6.15 -3.75 -5.10
C ILE A 149 -7.61 -3.37 -5.31
N CYS A 150 -7.87 -2.08 -5.54
CA CYS A 150 -9.12 -1.60 -6.09
C CYS A 150 -8.95 -1.42 -7.61
N ASP A 151 -9.68 -2.19 -8.41
CA ASP A 151 -9.52 -2.26 -9.86
C ASP A 151 -10.80 -2.00 -10.66
N GLY A 152 -11.90 -1.66 -9.98
CA GLY A 152 -13.17 -1.34 -10.62
C GLY A 152 -14.16 -0.63 -9.70
N TYR A 153 -15.24 -0.11 -10.26
CA TYR A 153 -16.39 0.38 -9.52
C TYR A 153 -17.67 0.23 -10.33
N ASP A 154 -18.82 0.28 -9.67
CA ASP A 154 -20.13 0.25 -10.31
C ASP A 154 -20.87 1.59 -10.19
N ASN A 155 -22.06 1.67 -10.82
CA ASN A 155 -22.90 2.87 -10.78
C ASN A 155 -23.67 3.02 -9.47
N ALA A 156 -23.68 2.01 -8.60
CA ALA A 156 -24.33 2.03 -7.30
C ALA A 156 -23.41 2.52 -6.17
N GLY A 157 -22.13 2.75 -6.48
CA GLY A 157 -21.15 3.28 -5.53
C GLY A 157 -20.31 2.22 -4.84
N TYR A 158 -20.33 0.99 -5.34
CA TYR A 158 -19.46 -0.08 -4.86
C TYR A 158 -18.18 -0.14 -5.68
N TYR A 159 -17.10 -0.53 -5.03
CA TYR A 159 -15.76 -0.66 -5.60
C TYR A 159 -15.33 -2.11 -5.62
N HIS A 160 -14.81 -2.58 -6.75
CA HIS A 160 -14.31 -3.94 -6.87
C HIS A 160 -12.95 -4.05 -6.20
N MET A 161 -12.83 -5.00 -5.26
CA MET A 161 -11.62 -5.31 -4.52
C MET A 161 -11.09 -6.68 -4.90
N ASN A 162 -9.80 -6.73 -5.21
CA ASN A 162 -9.01 -7.94 -5.30
C ASN A 162 -8.16 -8.04 -4.03
N TRP A 163 -8.56 -8.93 -3.14
CA TRP A 163 -7.94 -9.08 -1.82
C TRP A 163 -6.58 -9.76 -1.85
N GLY A 164 -6.16 -10.35 -2.98
CA GLY A 164 -4.91 -11.10 -3.04
C GLY A 164 -5.01 -12.48 -2.38
N TRP A 165 -6.20 -12.95 -2.03
CA TRP A 165 -6.46 -14.24 -1.40
C TRP A 165 -6.88 -15.30 -2.42
N GLN A 166 -6.09 -15.46 -3.46
CA GLN A 166 -6.32 -16.45 -4.52
C GLN A 166 -7.68 -16.32 -5.23
N GLY A 167 -8.27 -15.11 -5.24
CA GLY A 167 -9.59 -14.81 -5.78
C GLY A 167 -10.73 -14.95 -4.76
N MET A 168 -10.47 -15.48 -3.59
CA MET A 168 -11.46 -15.59 -2.53
C MET A 168 -11.90 -14.18 -2.08
N ALA A 169 -13.19 -14.01 -1.84
CA ALA A 169 -13.85 -12.76 -1.47
C ALA A 169 -13.68 -11.59 -2.47
N ASN A 170 -13.06 -11.79 -3.64
CA ASN A 170 -13.04 -10.75 -4.65
C ASN A 170 -14.48 -10.35 -5.02
N GLY A 171 -14.76 -9.05 -5.04
CA GLY A 171 -16.11 -8.56 -5.26
C GLY A 171 -16.25 -7.07 -5.03
N TYR A 172 -17.49 -6.61 -4.90
CA TYR A 172 -17.86 -5.21 -4.79
C TYR A 172 -18.19 -4.81 -3.36
N TYR A 173 -17.50 -3.79 -2.86
CA TYR A 173 -17.57 -3.32 -1.47
C TYR A 173 -17.81 -1.82 -1.40
N LEU A 174 -18.45 -1.37 -0.33
CA LEU A 174 -18.42 0.04 0.05
C LEU A 174 -17.02 0.38 0.60
N ILE A 175 -16.59 1.63 0.41
CA ILE A 175 -15.30 2.15 0.95
C ILE A 175 -15.50 3.11 2.11
N VAL A 176 -16.74 3.35 2.48
CA VAL A 176 -17.13 4.22 3.60
C VAL A 176 -18.32 3.61 4.33
N GLY A 177 -18.44 3.89 5.62
CA GLY A 177 -19.49 3.36 6.47
C GLY A 177 -19.03 2.20 7.36
N THR A 178 -19.91 1.74 8.24
CA THR A 178 -19.57 0.75 9.28
C THR A 178 -19.36 -0.66 8.74
N ASP A 179 -19.89 -0.96 7.56
CA ASP A 179 -19.76 -2.25 6.88
C ASP A 179 -18.87 -2.14 5.62
N ALA A 180 -18.06 -1.10 5.56
CA ALA A 180 -17.16 -0.90 4.45
C ALA A 180 -16.00 -1.90 4.50
N LEU A 181 -15.54 -2.30 3.30
CA LEU A 181 -14.36 -3.16 3.13
C LEU A 181 -14.41 -4.44 4.00
N ASN A 182 -15.60 -5.00 4.13
CA ASN A 182 -15.84 -6.21 4.94
C ASN A 182 -15.98 -7.43 4.02
N PRO A 183 -14.95 -8.26 3.85
CA PRO A 183 -14.99 -9.44 3.00
C PRO A 183 -15.84 -10.59 3.58
N ASP A 184 -16.26 -10.50 4.84
CA ASP A 184 -17.05 -11.52 5.58
C ASP A 184 -16.43 -12.94 5.55
N VAL A 185 -15.16 -13.03 5.26
CA VAL A 185 -14.37 -14.27 5.27
C VAL A 185 -13.01 -14.02 5.91
N SER A 186 -12.44 -15.00 6.57
CA SER A 186 -11.05 -14.96 7.01
C SER A 186 -10.15 -15.36 5.85
N GLY A 187 -9.39 -14.41 5.32
CA GLY A 187 -8.38 -14.72 4.32
C GLY A 187 -7.09 -15.27 4.90
N THR A 188 -6.18 -15.71 4.03
CA THR A 188 -4.82 -16.11 4.40
C THR A 188 -3.99 -14.95 4.98
N GLY A 189 -4.49 -13.73 4.91
CA GLY A 189 -3.89 -12.52 5.48
C GLY A 189 -4.26 -12.21 6.93
N GLY A 190 -5.09 -13.02 7.58
CA GLY A 190 -5.35 -12.92 9.01
C GLY A 190 -6.50 -12.01 9.43
N GLY A 191 -7.41 -11.62 8.51
CA GLY A 191 -8.58 -10.82 8.88
C GLY A 191 -9.58 -11.60 9.75
N THR A 192 -10.21 -10.91 10.70
CA THR A 192 -11.32 -11.47 11.49
C THR A 192 -12.62 -11.37 10.70
N VAL A 193 -13.36 -12.48 10.62
CA VAL A 193 -14.68 -12.54 9.97
C VAL A 193 -15.62 -11.47 10.55
N GLY A 194 -16.29 -10.73 9.66
CA GLY A 194 -17.24 -9.70 10.04
C GLY A 194 -16.64 -8.35 10.45
N LEU A 195 -15.30 -8.18 10.32
CA LEU A 195 -14.63 -6.90 10.52
C LEU A 195 -14.09 -6.35 9.19
N GLY A 196 -14.56 -5.16 8.82
CA GLY A 196 -14.05 -4.45 7.66
C GLY A 196 -12.68 -3.80 7.93
N TYR A 197 -11.92 -3.57 6.88
CA TYR A 197 -10.63 -2.87 6.91
C TYR A 197 -10.86 -1.35 6.85
N THR A 198 -11.51 -0.80 7.88
CA THR A 198 -12.00 0.59 7.90
C THR A 198 -11.08 1.58 8.58
N GLU A 199 -10.09 1.08 9.32
CA GLU A 199 -9.16 1.91 10.09
C GLU A 199 -7.86 2.16 9.33
N GLY A 200 -7.25 3.33 9.56
CA GLY A 200 -5.94 3.67 9.04
C GLY A 200 -5.80 3.54 7.52
N ASN A 201 -6.90 3.73 6.78
CA ASN A 201 -6.88 3.56 5.34
C ASN A 201 -5.87 4.47 4.66
N ASP A 202 -5.11 3.89 3.75
CA ASP A 202 -4.25 4.60 2.82
C ASP A 202 -4.40 4.04 1.40
N MET A 203 -3.94 4.80 0.42
CA MET A 203 -3.89 4.36 -0.96
C MET A 203 -2.68 4.91 -1.70
N ILE A 204 -2.31 4.21 -2.76
CA ILE A 204 -1.33 4.69 -3.73
C ILE A 204 -2.05 4.87 -5.06
N ILE A 205 -1.93 6.08 -5.60
CA ILE A 205 -2.49 6.48 -6.89
C ILE A 205 -1.37 6.91 -7.86
N GLY A 206 -1.71 7.02 -9.14
CA GLY A 206 -0.74 7.38 -10.19
C GLY A 206 0.17 6.21 -10.59
N ILE A 207 -0.22 4.96 -10.34
CA ILE A 207 0.55 3.77 -10.70
C ILE A 207 0.49 3.58 -12.22
N GLN A 208 1.56 3.90 -12.91
CA GLN A 208 1.67 3.80 -14.36
C GLN A 208 3.12 3.64 -14.82
N LYS A 209 3.32 3.31 -16.09
CA LYS A 209 4.65 3.29 -16.70
C LYS A 209 5.25 4.69 -16.68
N ALA A 210 6.58 4.77 -16.49
CA ALA A 210 7.30 6.04 -16.53
C ALA A 210 6.99 6.83 -17.81
N GLN A 211 6.69 8.10 -17.65
CA GLN A 211 6.38 9.06 -18.71
C GLN A 211 7.54 10.05 -18.85
N ALA A 212 7.87 10.42 -20.09
CA ALA A 212 8.88 11.44 -20.31
C ALA A 212 8.39 12.80 -19.77
N GLY A 213 9.22 13.43 -18.94
CA GLY A 213 8.90 14.72 -18.35
C GLY A 213 8.06 14.66 -17.07
N SER A 214 7.76 13.48 -16.54
CA SER A 214 7.15 13.35 -15.23
C SER A 214 8.02 13.95 -14.13
N SER A 215 7.37 14.47 -13.10
CA SER A 215 8.01 15.00 -11.89
C SER A 215 7.37 14.38 -10.66
N TYR A 216 8.14 14.37 -9.58
CA TYR A 216 7.59 13.97 -8.28
C TYR A 216 6.47 14.90 -7.85
N ASN A 217 5.44 14.33 -7.23
CA ASN A 217 4.42 15.11 -6.56
C ASN A 217 4.95 15.52 -5.18
N TYR A 218 5.07 16.82 -4.97
CA TYR A 218 5.54 17.40 -3.72
C TYR A 218 4.36 18.01 -2.97
N PHE A 219 4.05 17.47 -1.81
CA PHE A 219 3.00 18.01 -0.97
C PHE A 219 3.24 17.74 0.50
N MET A 220 2.65 18.62 1.31
CA MET A 220 2.73 18.56 2.76
C MET A 220 1.31 18.63 3.32
N TYR A 221 1.00 17.72 4.23
CA TYR A 221 -0.26 17.72 4.96
C TYR A 221 -0.11 18.42 6.30
N CYS A 222 -1.13 19.17 6.68
CA CYS A 222 -1.28 19.65 8.04
C CYS A 222 -2.20 18.69 8.78
N ASN A 223 -1.63 17.80 9.60
CA ASN A 223 -2.38 16.80 10.35
C ASN A 223 -2.84 17.27 11.74
N GLN A 224 -2.40 18.46 12.16
CA GLN A 224 -2.89 19.13 13.37
C GLN A 224 -3.02 20.62 13.09
N PRO A 225 -4.16 21.24 13.45
CA PRO A 225 -4.35 22.69 13.30
C PRO A 225 -3.24 23.45 13.99
N PHE A 226 -2.78 24.53 13.35
CA PHE A 226 -1.85 25.43 14.02
C PHE A 226 -2.54 26.14 15.18
N THR A 227 -1.93 26.08 16.34
CA THR A 227 -2.37 26.81 17.54
C THR A 227 -1.32 27.82 17.94
N VAL A 228 -1.75 28.93 18.49
CA VAL A 228 -0.88 29.95 19.08
C VAL A 228 -1.04 29.94 20.59
N ASP A 229 0.05 30.19 21.30
CA ASP A 229 0.07 30.19 22.76
C ASP A 229 -0.54 31.45 23.39
N ARG A 230 -1.02 32.42 22.58
CA ARG A 230 -1.54 33.71 23.03
C ARG A 230 -2.76 34.15 22.23
N SER A 231 -3.73 34.73 22.92
CA SER A 231 -4.94 35.31 22.32
C SER A 231 -4.78 36.75 21.84
N ASN A 232 -3.81 37.51 22.37
CA ASN A 232 -3.53 38.91 22.01
C ASN A 232 -2.12 39.02 21.45
N ILE A 233 -2.00 39.32 20.16
CA ILE A 233 -0.74 39.47 19.45
C ILE A 233 -0.58 40.91 19.06
N THR A 234 0.48 41.56 19.54
CA THR A 234 0.87 42.92 19.14
C THR A 234 2.17 42.87 18.33
N ALA A 235 2.50 44.00 17.66
CA ALA A 235 3.76 44.06 16.91
C ALA A 235 4.95 43.70 17.80
N ASN A 236 5.88 42.94 17.26
CA ASN A 236 7.09 42.45 17.96
C ASN A 236 6.82 41.49 19.14
N THR A 237 5.66 40.83 19.22
CA THR A 237 5.40 39.80 20.21
C THR A 237 5.93 38.48 19.68
N LEU A 238 6.76 37.80 20.48
CA LEU A 238 7.17 36.44 20.22
C LEU A 238 5.99 35.51 20.51
N ILE A 239 5.61 34.72 19.54
CA ILE A 239 4.56 33.69 19.65
C ILE A 239 5.13 32.34 19.41
N ASN A 240 4.64 31.33 20.12
CA ASN A 240 4.92 29.94 19.80
C ASN A 240 3.77 29.36 18.97
N LEU A 241 4.13 28.82 17.82
CA LEU A 241 3.22 28.09 16.96
C LEU A 241 3.44 26.61 17.19
N LYS A 242 2.36 25.91 17.43
CA LYS A 242 2.33 24.46 17.48
C LYS A 242 1.39 23.96 16.40
N GLY A 243 1.87 23.04 15.62
CA GLY A 243 1.08 22.35 14.59
C GLY A 243 1.82 21.09 14.17
N GLY A 244 1.10 20.15 13.60
CA GLY A 244 1.67 18.95 13.00
C GLY A 244 1.59 19.04 11.49
N TYR A 245 2.65 18.71 10.81
CA TYR A 245 2.66 18.52 9.36
C TYR A 245 3.46 17.27 9.01
N PHE A 246 3.20 16.78 7.83
CA PHE A 246 3.72 15.50 7.37
C PHE A 246 4.08 15.65 5.89
N ASN A 247 5.26 15.16 5.52
CA ASN A 247 5.67 15.08 4.13
C ASN A 247 4.90 13.95 3.44
N GLY A 248 3.99 14.31 2.53
CA GLY A 248 3.25 13.37 1.71
C GLY A 248 3.94 13.00 0.40
N SER A 249 5.10 13.58 0.11
CA SER A 249 5.88 13.26 -1.08
C SER A 249 6.59 11.91 -0.91
N ILE A 250 6.83 11.21 -2.00
CA ILE A 250 7.55 9.92 -1.99
C ILE A 250 9.08 10.06 -1.89
N VAL A 251 9.56 11.29 -1.84
CA VAL A 251 10.97 11.66 -1.67
C VAL A 251 11.13 12.65 -0.54
N GLU A 252 12.33 12.74 0.01
CA GLU A 252 12.67 13.77 0.99
C GLU A 252 12.67 15.15 0.30
N VAL A 253 11.98 16.13 0.91
CA VAL A 253 11.89 17.50 0.40
C VAL A 253 11.99 18.52 1.53
N GLU A 254 12.53 19.68 1.23
CA GLU A 254 12.50 20.84 2.11
C GLU A 254 11.34 21.75 1.70
N PHE A 255 10.56 22.18 2.70
CA PHE A 255 9.47 23.12 2.52
C PHE A 255 9.74 24.41 3.31
N GLU A 256 9.54 25.56 2.67
CA GLU A 256 9.42 26.84 3.37
C GLU A 256 7.98 27.05 3.81
N VAL A 257 7.77 27.18 5.12
CA VAL A 257 6.44 27.46 5.68
C VAL A 257 6.33 28.94 5.98
N GLY A 258 5.52 29.65 5.18
CA GLY A 258 5.19 31.05 5.38
C GLY A 258 3.84 31.22 6.09
N MET A 259 3.75 32.17 7.02
CA MET A 259 2.49 32.57 7.65
C MET A 259 2.03 33.93 7.14
N ARG A 260 0.75 34.02 6.85
CA ARG A 260 0.11 35.27 6.48
C ARG A 260 -0.95 35.63 7.51
N PHE A 261 -0.71 36.70 8.24
CA PHE A 261 -1.73 37.29 9.11
C PHE A 261 -2.65 38.21 8.29
N LYS A 262 -3.95 38.05 8.48
CA LYS A 262 -4.97 38.92 7.90
C LYS A 262 -5.50 39.88 8.97
#